data_b796deaba068f45eb81e12a5d277a056
#
_entry.id   b796deaba068f45eb81e12a5d277a056
#
_cell.length_a   1.000
_cell.length_b   1.000
_cell.length_c   1.000
_cell.angle_alpha   90.00
_cell.angle_beta   90.00
_cell.angle_gamma   90.00
#
_symmetry.space_group_name_H-M   'P 1'
#
loop_
_entity.id
_entity.type
_entity.pdbx_description
1 polymer ?
#
loop_
_entity_poly.entity_id
_entity_poly.type
_entity_poly.pdbx_seq_one_letter_code
_entity_poly.pdbx_strand_id
1 'polypeptide(L)'
;MSFLEEHYGIRRNLILDRLEFMPYTPSADAGKGYRPMRGKDYNTMFVDLQMAGVSCYQNFLRAVIDSNYAKEFNPYTDYLYALPPWDGTDYIAQLADTLTTENRELWQKGFKRWIVGLVACALSDEDMNQLVIILYSEQGKGKSSWIRRLLPPEWKEYFYNGIIDPSNKDDARLLATRIIINMEEFEGVKPGELAALKRIIAQDNVTQRKAYDIEAFTLPRHCSFIASTNNRQCLQDIGGNRRFLPITITGIDYH
;
A
#
# COMPACT_ATOMS: atom_id res chain seq x y z
N MET A 1 21.15 24.97 -7.31
CA MET A 1 20.81 23.80 -6.46
C MET A 1 20.36 24.26 -5.07
N SER A 2 21.13 25.11 -4.36
CA SER A 2 20.76 25.60 -3.02
C SER A 2 19.38 26.23 -2.95
N PHE A 3 19.00 27.06 -3.94
CA PHE A 3 17.68 27.68 -3.98
C PHE A 3 16.52 26.67 -3.92
N LEU A 4 16.60 25.58 -4.69
CA LEU A 4 15.53 24.56 -4.68
C LEU A 4 15.48 23.84 -3.33
N GLU A 5 16.63 23.52 -2.74
CA GLU A 5 16.72 22.83 -1.44
C GLU A 5 16.24 23.71 -0.28
N GLU A 6 16.40 25.02 -0.38
CA GLU A 6 15.94 25.99 0.63
C GLU A 6 14.42 26.23 0.57
N HIS A 7 13.79 26.07 -0.62
CA HIS A 7 12.39 26.45 -0.82
C HIS A 7 11.45 25.26 -1.03
N TYR A 8 11.99 24.08 -1.41
CA TYR A 8 11.18 22.94 -1.78
C TYR A 8 11.72 21.61 -1.27
N GLY A 9 10.84 20.77 -0.77
CA GLY A 9 11.08 19.35 -0.61
C GLY A 9 10.72 18.62 -1.89
N ILE A 10 11.68 17.90 -2.47
CA ILE A 10 11.47 17.07 -3.65
C ILE A 10 12.02 15.69 -3.34
N ARG A 11 11.17 14.65 -3.52
CA ARG A 11 11.57 13.28 -3.32
C ARG A 11 10.94 12.36 -4.36
N ARG A 12 11.56 11.22 -4.61
CA ARG A 12 11.04 10.15 -5.46
C ARG A 12 10.48 9.03 -4.59
N ASN A 13 9.17 8.85 -4.63
CA ASN A 13 8.50 7.73 -3.98
C ASN A 13 8.76 6.46 -4.78
N LEU A 14 9.52 5.52 -4.20
CA LEU A 14 9.96 4.29 -4.86
C LEU A 14 8.81 3.30 -5.08
N ILE A 15 7.82 3.27 -4.16
CA ILE A 15 6.68 2.34 -4.26
C ILE A 15 5.69 2.79 -5.33
N LEU A 16 5.36 4.08 -5.38
CA LEU A 16 4.41 4.62 -6.37
C LEU A 16 5.10 5.06 -7.67
N ASP A 17 6.44 5.01 -7.70
CA ASP A 17 7.28 5.45 -8.81
C ASP A 17 6.87 6.83 -9.34
N ARG A 18 6.86 7.80 -8.42
CA ARG A 18 6.47 9.17 -8.74
C ARG A 18 7.30 10.18 -7.93
N LEU A 19 7.44 11.38 -8.48
CA LEU A 19 7.95 12.51 -7.74
C LEU A 19 6.90 13.08 -6.79
N GLU A 20 7.34 13.43 -5.59
CA GLU A 20 6.55 14.12 -4.58
C GLU A 20 7.18 15.45 -4.23
N PHE A 21 6.33 16.42 -3.96
CA PHE A 21 6.67 17.82 -3.80
C PHE A 21 6.06 18.41 -2.55
N MET A 22 6.83 19.24 -1.83
CA MET A 22 6.39 19.98 -0.67
C MET A 22 7.01 21.39 -0.71
N PRO A 23 6.24 22.48 -0.85
CA PRO A 23 6.75 23.84 -0.71
C PRO A 23 7.05 24.16 0.77
N TYR A 24 8.17 24.80 1.07
CA TYR A 24 8.51 25.25 2.42
C TYR A 24 7.95 26.64 2.74
N THR A 25 7.63 27.43 1.70
CA THR A 25 7.02 28.75 1.86
C THR A 25 5.52 28.65 2.19
N PRO A 26 4.94 29.60 2.96
CA PRO A 26 3.51 29.63 3.26
C PRO A 26 2.70 29.90 1.98
N SER A 27 2.34 28.86 1.30
CA SER A 27 1.31 28.85 0.25
C SER A 27 0.05 28.19 0.81
N ALA A 28 -1.08 28.26 0.09
CA ALA A 28 -2.31 27.57 0.47
C ALA A 28 -2.15 26.05 0.70
N ASP A 29 -1.03 25.47 0.25
CA ASP A 29 -0.63 24.08 0.44
C ASP A 29 0.43 23.89 1.55
N ALA A 30 0.92 24.96 2.18
CA ALA A 30 1.88 24.88 3.29
C ALA A 30 1.25 24.14 4.48
N GLY A 31 1.99 23.14 5.01
CA GLY A 31 1.54 22.32 6.14
C GLY A 31 0.82 21.03 5.76
N LYS A 32 0.58 20.75 4.47
CA LYS A 32 -0.06 19.51 4.00
C LYS A 32 0.91 18.33 3.77
N GLY A 33 2.22 18.52 4.01
CA GLY A 33 3.24 17.52 3.74
C GLY A 33 3.51 17.30 2.23
N TYR A 34 4.20 16.21 1.93
CA TYR A 34 4.49 15.82 0.54
C TYR A 34 3.22 15.38 -0.19
N ARG A 35 3.10 15.80 -1.45
CA ARG A 35 2.03 15.41 -2.37
C ARG A 35 2.59 15.07 -3.76
N PRO A 36 1.84 14.36 -4.61
CA PRO A 36 2.27 14.12 -5.98
C PRO A 36 2.65 15.43 -6.69
N MET A 37 3.80 15.43 -7.34
CA MET A 37 4.28 16.56 -8.13
C MET A 37 3.45 16.69 -9.41
N ARG A 38 3.09 17.92 -9.76
CA ARG A 38 2.24 18.25 -10.92
C ARG A 38 3.00 19.16 -11.87
N GLY A 39 2.55 19.24 -13.13
CA GLY A 39 3.13 20.14 -14.13
C GLY A 39 3.20 21.61 -13.68
N LYS A 40 2.21 22.09 -12.91
CA LYS A 40 2.22 23.44 -12.34
C LYS A 40 3.37 23.68 -11.36
N ASP A 41 3.83 22.64 -10.64
CA ASP A 41 4.87 22.77 -9.63
C ASP A 41 6.22 23.03 -10.29
N TYR A 42 6.51 22.38 -11.43
CA TYR A 42 7.67 22.69 -12.28
C TYR A 42 7.64 24.14 -12.78
N ASN A 43 6.47 24.62 -13.20
CA ASN A 43 6.32 25.97 -13.68
C ASN A 43 6.53 26.99 -12.54
N THR A 44 5.99 26.73 -11.36
CA THR A 44 6.19 27.58 -10.16
C THR A 44 7.67 27.67 -9.82
N MET A 45 8.36 26.53 -9.67
CA MET A 45 9.79 26.51 -9.40
C MET A 45 10.62 27.24 -10.45
N PHE A 46 10.24 27.12 -11.74
CA PHE A 46 10.90 27.84 -12.82
C PHE A 46 10.75 29.35 -12.68
N VAL A 47 9.54 29.84 -12.41
CA VAL A 47 9.27 31.27 -12.20
C VAL A 47 10.03 31.78 -10.98
N ASP A 48 10.00 31.06 -9.88
CA ASP A 48 10.68 31.46 -8.62
C ASP A 48 12.21 31.54 -8.81
N LEU A 49 12.80 30.62 -9.55
CA LEU A 49 14.22 30.66 -9.94
C LEU A 49 14.52 31.91 -10.76
N GLN A 50 13.70 32.24 -11.76
CA GLN A 50 13.90 33.45 -12.58
C GLN A 50 13.79 34.73 -11.73
N MET A 51 12.81 34.79 -10.82
CA MET A 51 12.65 35.93 -9.89
C MET A 51 13.82 36.05 -8.92
N ALA A 52 14.45 34.94 -8.53
CA ALA A 52 15.65 34.92 -7.73
C ALA A 52 16.95 35.22 -8.50
N GLY A 53 16.84 35.55 -9.80
CA GLY A 53 18.01 35.86 -10.64
C GLY A 53 18.78 34.62 -11.12
N VAL A 54 18.23 33.40 -10.94
CA VAL A 54 18.85 32.16 -11.40
C VAL A 54 18.35 31.86 -12.81
N SER A 55 19.19 32.08 -13.80
CA SER A 55 18.88 31.81 -15.22
C SER A 55 19.04 30.33 -15.51
N CYS A 56 17.96 29.68 -15.96
CA CYS A 56 17.97 28.31 -16.45
C CYS A 56 16.87 28.13 -17.52
N TYR A 57 16.96 27.05 -18.31
CA TYR A 57 15.89 26.64 -19.21
C TYR A 57 14.93 25.69 -18.48
N GLN A 58 13.64 25.79 -18.79
CA GLN A 58 12.61 24.94 -18.15
C GLN A 58 12.87 23.44 -18.37
N ASN A 59 13.34 23.04 -19.57
CA ASN A 59 13.69 21.65 -19.83
C ASN A 59 14.90 21.17 -18.99
N PHE A 60 15.87 22.06 -18.73
CA PHE A 60 16.99 21.75 -17.86
C PHE A 60 16.53 21.54 -16.41
N LEU A 61 15.67 22.42 -15.88
CA LEU A 61 15.06 22.24 -14.57
C LEU A 61 14.35 20.89 -14.44
N ARG A 62 13.55 20.51 -15.45
CA ARG A 62 12.89 19.20 -15.47
C ARG A 62 13.91 18.06 -15.44
N ALA A 63 14.92 18.11 -16.31
CA ALA A 63 15.96 17.09 -16.35
C ALA A 63 16.71 16.94 -15.00
N VAL A 64 16.96 18.05 -14.30
CA VAL A 64 17.55 18.03 -12.95
C VAL A 64 16.62 17.33 -11.97
N ILE A 65 15.34 17.71 -11.92
CA ILE A 65 14.38 17.14 -10.96
C ILE A 65 14.09 15.67 -11.25
N ASP A 66 14.04 15.28 -12.52
CA ASP A 66 13.78 13.89 -12.94
C ASP A 66 15.02 12.99 -12.80
N SER A 67 16.19 13.58 -12.54
CA SER A 67 17.45 12.84 -12.29
C SER A 67 17.53 12.37 -10.82
N ASN A 68 18.73 11.91 -10.43
CA ASN A 68 19.05 11.53 -9.03
C ASN A 68 19.08 12.72 -8.04
N TYR A 69 18.67 13.92 -8.46
CA TYR A 69 18.51 15.07 -7.56
C TYR A 69 17.40 14.85 -6.54
N ALA A 70 16.27 14.29 -6.95
CA ALA A 70 15.19 13.94 -6.04
C ALA A 70 15.63 12.78 -5.14
N LYS A 71 15.67 13.00 -3.82
CA LYS A 71 16.03 11.96 -2.85
C LYS A 71 15.05 10.81 -2.93
N GLU A 72 15.55 9.60 -2.93
CA GLU A 72 14.73 8.41 -2.84
C GLU A 72 14.00 8.33 -1.49
N PHE A 73 12.77 7.91 -1.52
CA PHE A 73 11.91 7.74 -0.37
C PHE A 73 11.13 6.45 -0.51
N ASN A 74 11.34 5.52 0.41
CA ASN A 74 10.53 4.32 0.51
C ASN A 74 9.57 4.46 1.72
N PRO A 75 8.25 4.66 1.50
CA PRO A 75 7.30 4.92 2.56
C PRO A 75 7.19 3.78 3.58
N TYR A 76 7.55 2.57 3.19
CA TYR A 76 7.48 1.41 4.08
C TYR A 76 8.70 1.32 4.98
N THR A 77 9.89 1.29 4.39
CA THR A 77 11.13 1.17 5.14
C THR A 77 11.39 2.40 6.01
N ASP A 78 11.18 3.60 5.46
CA ASP A 78 11.43 4.85 6.18
C ASP A 78 10.51 4.98 7.41
N TYR A 79 9.23 4.57 7.28
CA TYR A 79 8.29 4.55 8.40
C TYR A 79 8.70 3.51 9.45
N LEU A 80 8.96 2.27 9.04
CA LEU A 80 9.25 1.17 9.97
C LEU A 80 10.57 1.38 10.73
N TYR A 81 11.60 1.89 10.05
CA TYR A 81 12.88 2.18 10.71
C TYR A 81 12.86 3.44 11.59
N ALA A 82 11.89 4.33 11.40
CA ALA A 82 11.68 5.48 12.27
C ALA A 82 10.89 5.16 13.55
N LEU A 83 10.34 3.94 13.67
CA LEU A 83 9.62 3.53 14.89
C LEU A 83 10.56 3.47 16.09
N PRO A 84 10.06 3.81 17.30
CA PRO A 84 10.84 3.67 18.51
C PRO A 84 11.20 2.19 18.78
N PRO A 85 12.25 1.92 19.56
CA PRO A 85 12.56 0.56 20.00
C PRO A 85 11.35 -0.10 20.67
N TRP A 86 11.21 -1.41 20.46
CA TRP A 86 10.12 -2.17 21.09
C TRP A 86 10.21 -2.11 22.61
N ASP A 87 9.11 -1.79 23.26
CA ASP A 87 8.97 -1.66 24.72
C ASP A 87 8.61 -2.97 25.44
N GLY A 88 8.53 -4.08 24.71
CA GLY A 88 8.14 -5.40 25.26
C GLY A 88 6.64 -5.71 25.17
N THR A 89 5.80 -4.76 24.73
CA THR A 89 4.35 -4.93 24.62
C THR A 89 3.97 -5.70 23.36
N ASP A 90 3.10 -6.73 23.45
CA ASP A 90 2.56 -7.42 22.27
C ASP A 90 1.38 -6.64 21.69
N TYR A 91 1.69 -5.56 20.95
CA TYR A 91 0.69 -4.72 20.27
C TYR A 91 -0.10 -5.49 19.20
N ILE A 92 0.47 -6.55 18.62
CA ILE A 92 -0.24 -7.40 17.65
C ILE A 92 -1.38 -8.16 18.36
N ALA A 93 -1.12 -8.69 19.54
CA ALA A 93 -2.15 -9.35 20.34
C ALA A 93 -3.25 -8.38 20.78
N GLN A 94 -2.88 -7.18 21.23
CA GLN A 94 -3.85 -6.14 21.59
C GLN A 94 -4.73 -5.75 20.39
N LEU A 95 -4.13 -5.56 19.20
CA LEU A 95 -4.87 -5.25 18.00
C LEU A 95 -5.76 -6.42 17.56
N ALA A 96 -5.30 -7.66 17.69
CA ALA A 96 -6.12 -8.84 17.43
C ALA A 96 -7.35 -8.90 18.37
N ASP A 97 -7.18 -8.55 19.63
CA ASP A 97 -8.26 -8.59 20.63
C ASP A 97 -9.36 -7.52 20.41
N THR A 98 -9.14 -6.56 19.53
CA THR A 98 -10.22 -5.64 19.06
C THR A 98 -11.28 -6.35 18.22
N LEU A 99 -11.01 -7.57 17.73
CA LEU A 99 -12.00 -8.44 17.11
C LEU A 99 -12.35 -9.61 18.04
N THR A 100 -13.62 -9.72 18.41
CA THR A 100 -14.14 -10.93 19.06
C THR A 100 -14.51 -11.95 17.97
N THR A 101 -14.01 -13.17 18.08
CA THR A 101 -14.18 -14.23 17.07
C THR A 101 -14.66 -15.53 17.69
N GLU A 102 -15.27 -16.41 16.90
CA GLU A 102 -15.70 -17.76 17.38
C GLU A 102 -14.51 -18.61 17.86
N ASN A 103 -13.31 -18.43 17.28
CA ASN A 103 -12.10 -19.14 17.66
C ASN A 103 -10.94 -18.15 17.88
N ARG A 104 -10.81 -17.66 19.11
CA ARG A 104 -9.80 -16.66 19.49
C ARG A 104 -8.37 -17.14 19.25
N GLU A 105 -8.07 -18.39 19.56
CA GLU A 105 -6.69 -18.92 19.43
C GLU A 105 -6.27 -18.98 17.96
N LEU A 106 -7.14 -19.51 17.08
CA LEU A 106 -6.90 -19.54 15.64
C LEU A 106 -6.74 -18.12 15.08
N TRP A 107 -7.60 -17.20 15.55
CA TRP A 107 -7.55 -15.80 15.13
C TRP A 107 -6.22 -15.14 15.51
N GLN A 108 -5.81 -15.18 16.77
CA GLN A 108 -4.58 -14.55 17.24
C GLN A 108 -3.34 -15.10 16.52
N LYS A 109 -3.23 -16.43 16.37
CA LYS A 109 -2.12 -17.06 15.64
C LYS A 109 -2.11 -16.66 14.15
N GLY A 110 -3.26 -16.69 13.50
CA GLY A 110 -3.41 -16.36 12.09
C GLY A 110 -3.13 -14.88 11.82
N PHE A 111 -3.68 -14.00 12.66
CA PHE A 111 -3.48 -12.56 12.53
C PHE A 111 -2.02 -12.16 12.75
N LYS A 112 -1.36 -12.70 13.80
CA LYS A 112 0.06 -12.49 14.05
C LYS A 112 0.91 -12.91 12.85
N ARG A 113 0.65 -14.10 12.30
CA ARG A 113 1.36 -14.58 11.10
C ARG A 113 1.13 -13.67 9.90
N TRP A 114 -0.10 -13.17 9.72
CA TRP A 114 -0.45 -12.31 8.61
C TRP A 114 0.21 -10.93 8.72
N ILE A 115 0.20 -10.30 9.91
CA ILE A 115 0.87 -9.01 10.16
C ILE A 115 2.38 -9.12 9.97
N VAL A 116 3.01 -10.19 10.50
CA VAL A 116 4.45 -10.42 10.29
C VAL A 116 4.76 -10.57 8.81
N GLY A 117 3.94 -11.32 8.06
CA GLY A 117 4.09 -11.45 6.61
C GLY A 117 3.87 -10.13 5.86
N LEU A 118 2.96 -9.26 6.32
CA LEU A 118 2.75 -7.93 5.76
C LEU A 118 4.00 -7.05 5.93
N VAL A 119 4.57 -7.05 7.12
CA VAL A 119 5.80 -6.28 7.41
C VAL A 119 7.00 -6.85 6.64
N ALA A 120 7.12 -8.18 6.54
CA ALA A 120 8.17 -8.81 5.74
C ALA A 120 8.11 -8.36 4.27
N CYS A 121 6.92 -8.40 3.63
CA CYS A 121 6.73 -7.90 2.27
C CYS A 121 7.02 -6.39 2.11
N ALA A 122 6.87 -5.61 3.17
CA ALA A 122 7.18 -4.18 3.14
C ALA A 122 8.68 -3.90 3.23
N LEU A 123 9.46 -4.79 3.85
CA LEU A 123 10.90 -4.64 4.10
C LEU A 123 11.77 -5.37 3.09
N SER A 124 11.24 -6.36 2.38
CA SER A 124 12.01 -7.25 1.51
C SER A 124 11.29 -7.48 0.19
N ASP A 125 12.05 -7.42 -0.88
CA ASP A 125 11.57 -7.72 -2.25
C ASP A 125 11.46 -9.24 -2.51
N GLU A 126 12.02 -10.07 -1.62
CA GLU A 126 12.04 -11.52 -1.75
C GLU A 126 10.91 -12.20 -0.94
N ASP A 127 10.35 -11.49 0.04
CA ASP A 127 9.33 -12.03 0.92
C ASP A 127 7.93 -11.89 0.35
N MET A 128 7.08 -12.91 0.60
CA MET A 128 5.72 -12.94 0.09
C MET A 128 4.72 -13.45 1.14
N ASN A 129 3.71 -12.64 1.44
CA ASN A 129 2.60 -13.06 2.28
C ASN A 129 1.53 -13.78 1.45
N GLN A 130 1.48 -15.11 1.54
CA GLN A 130 0.47 -15.93 0.86
C GLN A 130 -0.79 -16.17 1.70
N LEU A 131 -0.78 -15.78 2.99
CA LEU A 131 -1.93 -15.93 3.85
C LEU A 131 -2.96 -14.85 3.55
N VAL A 132 -4.19 -15.26 3.30
CA VAL A 132 -5.35 -14.39 3.10
C VAL A 132 -6.32 -14.61 4.26
N ILE A 133 -6.54 -13.60 5.07
CA ILE A 133 -7.59 -13.63 6.09
C ILE A 133 -8.92 -13.29 5.42
N ILE A 134 -9.96 -14.10 5.67
CA ILE A 134 -11.33 -13.83 5.23
C ILE A 134 -12.19 -13.58 6.48
N LEU A 135 -12.62 -12.34 6.65
CA LEU A 135 -13.45 -11.92 7.76
C LEU A 135 -14.93 -12.08 7.41
N TYR A 136 -15.59 -13.03 8.06
CA TYR A 136 -17.04 -13.24 7.96
C TYR A 136 -17.76 -12.59 9.13
N SER A 137 -18.80 -11.83 8.86
CA SER A 137 -19.88 -11.47 9.80
C SER A 137 -21.10 -10.99 9.01
N GLU A 138 -22.22 -10.79 9.70
CA GLU A 138 -23.38 -10.11 9.11
C GLU A 138 -23.02 -8.73 8.56
N GLN A 139 -23.85 -8.23 7.65
CA GLN A 139 -23.71 -6.91 7.07
C GLN A 139 -23.77 -5.80 8.14
N GLY A 140 -23.03 -4.72 7.90
CA GLY A 140 -23.07 -3.53 8.79
C GLY A 140 -22.22 -3.63 10.07
N LYS A 141 -21.53 -4.72 10.33
CA LYS A 141 -20.68 -4.91 11.52
C LYS A 141 -19.35 -4.12 11.48
N GLY A 142 -19.03 -3.41 10.38
CA GLY A 142 -17.86 -2.54 10.30
C GLY A 142 -16.53 -3.21 9.92
N LYS A 143 -16.54 -4.40 9.33
CA LYS A 143 -15.33 -5.13 8.88
C LYS A 143 -14.38 -4.26 8.06
N SER A 144 -14.88 -3.63 7.00
CA SER A 144 -14.06 -2.79 6.10
C SER A 144 -13.46 -1.57 6.81
N SER A 145 -14.19 -1.00 7.76
CA SER A 145 -13.69 0.12 8.59
C SER A 145 -12.55 -0.34 9.50
N TRP A 146 -12.67 -1.51 10.11
CA TRP A 146 -11.63 -2.10 10.93
C TRP A 146 -10.38 -2.40 10.10
N ILE A 147 -10.52 -3.07 8.95
CA ILE A 147 -9.41 -3.37 8.03
C ILE A 147 -8.66 -2.10 7.62
N ARG A 148 -9.37 -1.03 7.30
CA ARG A 148 -8.76 0.25 6.90
C ARG A 148 -7.97 0.90 8.04
N ARG A 149 -8.33 0.65 9.29
CA ARG A 149 -7.64 1.17 10.48
C ARG A 149 -6.37 0.39 10.85
N LEU A 150 -6.11 -0.76 10.21
CA LEU A 150 -4.85 -1.49 10.39
C LEU A 150 -3.64 -0.69 9.93
N LEU A 151 -3.84 0.26 9.01
CA LEU A 151 -2.76 1.08 8.48
C LEU A 151 -2.66 2.42 9.19
N PRO A 152 -1.43 2.87 9.49
CA PRO A 152 -1.19 4.21 10.01
C PRO A 152 -1.64 5.28 8.99
N PRO A 153 -1.87 6.53 9.44
CA PRO A 153 -2.31 7.61 8.56
C PRO A 153 -1.42 7.83 7.33
N GLU A 154 -0.11 7.64 7.48
CA GLU A 154 0.92 7.80 6.44
C GLU A 154 0.77 6.75 5.33
N TRP A 155 0.18 5.59 5.63
CA TRP A 155 0.02 4.50 4.69
C TRP A 155 -1.38 4.37 4.09
N LYS A 156 -2.30 5.29 4.35
CA LYS A 156 -3.68 5.25 3.83
C LYS A 156 -3.75 5.21 2.30
N GLU A 157 -2.79 5.84 1.61
CA GLU A 157 -2.71 5.83 0.16
C GLU A 157 -2.35 4.45 -0.41
N TYR A 158 -1.67 3.62 0.39
CA TYR A 158 -1.24 2.27 0.00
C TYR A 158 -2.27 1.19 0.34
N PHE A 159 -3.48 1.58 0.72
CA PHE A 159 -4.64 0.72 0.88
C PHE A 159 -5.46 0.67 -0.40
N TYR A 160 -5.86 -0.52 -0.81
CA TYR A 160 -6.81 -0.70 -1.91
C TYR A 160 -8.02 -1.49 -1.43
N ASN A 161 -9.21 -1.10 -1.90
CA ASN A 161 -10.48 -1.74 -1.58
C ASN A 161 -11.18 -2.13 -2.87
N GLY A 162 -11.25 -3.40 -3.16
CA GLY A 162 -11.86 -3.94 -4.38
C GLY A 162 -11.27 -5.28 -4.79
N ILE A 163 -11.93 -5.93 -5.73
CA ILE A 163 -11.48 -7.19 -6.34
C ILE A 163 -10.45 -6.85 -7.43
N ILE A 164 -9.39 -7.62 -7.51
CA ILE A 164 -8.35 -7.50 -8.54
C ILE A 164 -8.72 -8.37 -9.74
N ASP A 165 -8.76 -7.76 -10.91
CA ASP A 165 -8.83 -8.49 -12.18
C ASP A 165 -7.41 -8.82 -12.68
N PRO A 166 -7.02 -10.11 -12.71
CA PRO A 166 -5.69 -10.52 -13.16
C PRO A 166 -5.37 -10.19 -14.61
N SER A 167 -6.38 -9.95 -15.43
CA SER A 167 -6.22 -9.61 -16.86
C SER A 167 -5.97 -8.11 -17.08
N ASN A 168 -6.26 -7.29 -16.07
CA ASN A 168 -6.07 -5.85 -16.11
C ASN A 168 -4.64 -5.47 -15.63
N LYS A 169 -3.89 -4.79 -16.51
CA LYS A 169 -2.52 -4.36 -16.19
C LYS A 169 -2.45 -3.32 -15.05
N ASP A 170 -3.46 -2.48 -14.92
CA ASP A 170 -3.51 -1.47 -13.86
C ASP A 170 -3.75 -2.15 -12.50
N ASP A 171 -4.59 -3.19 -12.46
CA ASP A 171 -4.81 -3.98 -11.26
C ASP A 171 -3.57 -4.78 -10.86
N ALA A 172 -2.83 -5.32 -11.85
CA ALA A 172 -1.57 -5.99 -11.58
C ALA A 172 -0.56 -5.06 -10.89
N ARG A 173 -0.54 -3.76 -11.23
CA ARG A 173 0.31 -2.76 -10.57
C ARG A 173 -0.02 -2.57 -9.09
N LEU A 174 -1.27 -2.79 -8.69
CA LEU A 174 -1.68 -2.69 -7.28
C LEU A 174 -0.91 -3.67 -6.40
N LEU A 175 -0.50 -4.83 -6.92
CA LEU A 175 0.28 -5.82 -6.17
C LEU A 175 1.63 -5.27 -5.70
N ALA A 176 2.26 -4.41 -6.48
CA ALA A 176 3.55 -3.79 -6.17
C ALA A 176 3.40 -2.44 -5.44
N THR A 177 2.26 -1.77 -5.58
CA THR A 177 2.08 -0.40 -5.09
C THR A 177 1.17 -0.27 -3.87
N ARG A 178 0.56 -1.37 -3.40
CA ARG A 178 -0.27 -1.37 -2.20
C ARG A 178 0.33 -2.29 -1.15
N ILE A 179 0.07 -1.97 0.13
CA ILE A 179 0.49 -2.82 1.25
C ILE A 179 -0.64 -3.74 1.70
N ILE A 180 -1.89 -3.26 1.66
CA ILE A 180 -3.09 -4.06 1.90
C ILE A 180 -4.03 -3.93 0.70
N ILE A 181 -4.48 -5.08 0.21
CA ILE A 181 -5.58 -5.21 -0.73
C ILE A 181 -6.73 -5.90 0.00
N ASN A 182 -7.80 -5.13 0.27
CA ASN A 182 -9.03 -5.64 0.85
C ASN A 182 -10.01 -6.02 -0.26
N MET A 183 -10.30 -7.30 -0.37
CA MET A 183 -11.29 -7.84 -1.30
C MET A 183 -12.66 -7.82 -0.62
N GLU A 184 -13.45 -6.78 -0.87
CA GLU A 184 -14.83 -6.70 -0.39
C GLU A 184 -15.75 -7.61 -1.21
N GLU A 185 -16.88 -8.00 -0.59
CA GLU A 185 -17.89 -8.83 -1.23
C GLU A 185 -17.32 -10.15 -1.83
N PHE A 186 -16.40 -10.76 -1.09
CA PHE A 186 -15.70 -11.96 -1.53
C PHE A 186 -16.64 -13.12 -1.89
N GLU A 187 -17.89 -13.11 -1.41
CA GLU A 187 -18.95 -14.03 -1.78
C GLU A 187 -19.35 -13.99 -3.26
N GLY A 188 -19.11 -12.86 -3.93
CA GLY A 188 -19.39 -12.68 -5.35
C GLY A 188 -18.36 -13.31 -6.29
N VAL A 189 -17.22 -13.79 -5.76
CA VAL A 189 -16.13 -14.36 -6.56
C VAL A 189 -16.54 -15.73 -7.13
N LYS A 190 -16.60 -15.81 -8.46
CA LYS A 190 -16.93 -17.07 -9.17
C LYS A 190 -15.77 -18.08 -9.09
N PRO A 191 -16.03 -19.40 -9.26
CA PRO A 191 -14.99 -20.43 -9.21
C PRO A 191 -13.80 -20.18 -10.14
N GLY A 192 -14.04 -19.69 -11.36
CA GLY A 192 -12.97 -19.34 -12.31
C GLY A 192 -12.13 -18.15 -11.85
N GLU A 193 -12.74 -17.14 -11.25
CA GLU A 193 -12.09 -15.98 -10.67
C GLU A 193 -11.29 -16.36 -9.43
N LEU A 194 -11.79 -17.29 -8.61
CA LEU A 194 -11.07 -17.82 -7.46
C LEU A 194 -9.78 -18.53 -7.87
N ALA A 195 -9.79 -19.29 -8.96
CA ALA A 195 -8.60 -19.92 -9.50
C ALA A 195 -7.56 -18.88 -10.00
N ALA A 196 -8.02 -17.81 -10.63
CA ALA A 196 -7.18 -16.69 -11.04
C ALA A 196 -6.61 -15.94 -9.83
N LEU A 197 -7.43 -15.70 -8.82
CA LEU A 197 -7.01 -15.06 -7.55
C LEU A 197 -5.96 -15.90 -6.81
N LYS A 198 -6.12 -17.23 -6.75
CA LYS A 198 -5.10 -18.14 -6.17
C LYS A 198 -3.75 -18.02 -6.88
N ARG A 199 -3.73 -17.76 -8.19
CA ARG A 199 -2.50 -17.50 -8.95
C ARG A 199 -1.86 -16.17 -8.57
N ILE A 200 -2.66 -15.10 -8.49
CA ILE A 200 -2.18 -13.77 -8.07
C ILE A 200 -1.61 -13.83 -6.64
N ILE A 201 -2.30 -14.50 -5.71
CA ILE A 201 -1.83 -14.67 -4.34
C ILE A 201 -0.49 -15.42 -4.28
N ALA A 202 -0.19 -16.27 -5.25
CA ALA A 202 1.05 -17.02 -5.35
C ALA A 202 2.14 -16.29 -6.15
N GLN A 203 1.81 -15.18 -6.79
CA GLN A 203 2.74 -14.41 -7.63
C GLN A 203 3.65 -13.55 -6.75
N ASP A 204 4.95 -13.63 -6.95
CA ASP A 204 6.00 -12.92 -6.19
C ASP A 204 6.37 -11.57 -6.79
N ASN A 205 6.16 -11.40 -8.09
CA ASN A 205 6.52 -10.20 -8.80
C ASN A 205 5.51 -9.83 -9.89
N VAL A 206 5.59 -8.60 -10.39
CA VAL A 206 4.73 -8.06 -11.44
C VAL A 206 5.59 -7.50 -12.56
N THR A 207 5.49 -8.08 -13.74
CA THR A 207 6.17 -7.54 -14.93
C THR A 207 5.28 -6.48 -15.59
N GLN A 208 5.81 -5.28 -15.75
CA GLN A 208 5.13 -4.15 -16.37
C GLN A 208 5.99 -3.49 -17.45
N ARG A 209 5.33 -2.83 -18.37
CA ARG A 209 5.94 -1.93 -19.33
C ARG A 209 5.23 -0.59 -19.26
N LYS A 210 5.97 0.48 -18.91
CA LYS A 210 5.41 1.83 -18.97
C LYS A 210 5.16 2.22 -20.43
N ALA A 211 4.18 3.08 -20.65
CA ALA A 211 3.98 3.70 -21.94
C ALA A 211 5.27 4.45 -22.33
N TYR A 212 5.78 4.15 -23.51
CA TYR A 212 7.03 4.71 -24.09
C TYR A 212 8.34 4.12 -23.54
N ASP A 213 8.34 3.20 -22.57
CA ASP A 213 9.56 2.49 -22.17
C ASP A 213 9.93 1.41 -23.20
N ILE A 214 11.22 1.28 -23.47
CA ILE A 214 11.76 0.30 -24.42
C ILE A 214 11.69 -1.10 -23.81
N GLU A 215 11.92 -1.24 -22.50
CA GLU A 215 11.99 -2.52 -21.79
C GLU A 215 10.87 -2.70 -20.79
N ALA A 216 10.46 -3.93 -20.56
CA ALA A 216 9.62 -4.31 -19.46
C ALA A 216 10.45 -4.38 -18.17
N PHE A 217 9.93 -3.91 -17.07
CA PHE A 217 10.57 -4.02 -15.76
C PHE A 217 9.71 -4.86 -14.83
N THR A 218 10.38 -5.53 -13.90
CA THR A 218 9.74 -6.37 -12.91
C THR A 218 9.75 -5.67 -11.56
N LEU A 219 8.60 -5.59 -10.93
CA LEU A 219 8.43 -5.02 -9.59
C LEU A 219 8.16 -6.14 -8.59
N PRO A 220 8.74 -6.09 -7.39
CA PRO A 220 8.39 -7.02 -6.32
C PRO A 220 6.95 -6.77 -5.86
N ARG A 221 6.33 -7.81 -5.36
CA ARG A 221 5.02 -7.69 -4.75
C ARG A 221 5.15 -7.29 -3.28
N HIS A 222 4.53 -6.17 -2.91
CA HIS A 222 4.51 -5.69 -1.51
C HIS A 222 3.17 -5.94 -0.80
N CYS A 223 2.11 -6.32 -1.52
CA CYS A 223 0.78 -6.42 -0.93
C CYS A 223 0.54 -7.69 -0.13
N SER A 224 -0.23 -7.53 0.94
CA SER A 224 -0.92 -8.62 1.63
C SER A 224 -2.42 -8.54 1.36
N PHE A 225 -3.06 -9.69 1.22
CA PHE A 225 -4.50 -9.77 0.97
C PHE A 225 -5.27 -10.00 2.26
N ILE A 226 -6.41 -9.33 2.36
CA ILE A 226 -7.47 -9.59 3.33
C ILE A 226 -8.80 -9.52 2.59
N ALA A 227 -9.80 -10.24 3.04
CA ALA A 227 -11.12 -10.22 2.43
C ALA A 227 -12.21 -10.03 3.47
N SER A 228 -13.33 -9.47 3.07
CA SER A 228 -14.54 -9.40 3.86
C SER A 228 -15.72 -10.01 3.11
N THR A 229 -16.57 -10.73 3.82
CA THR A 229 -17.74 -11.43 3.26
C THR A 229 -18.90 -11.42 4.24
N ASN A 230 -20.12 -11.52 3.71
CA ASN A 230 -21.35 -11.74 4.47
C ASN A 230 -21.87 -13.18 4.30
N ASN A 231 -21.13 -14.02 3.57
CA ASN A 231 -21.46 -15.43 3.35
C ASN A 231 -20.46 -16.35 4.04
N ARG A 232 -20.92 -17.16 5.00
CA ARG A 232 -20.09 -18.12 5.73
C ARG A 232 -19.52 -19.23 4.83
N GLN A 233 -20.18 -19.51 3.70
CA GLN A 233 -19.80 -20.57 2.75
C GLN A 233 -19.07 -20.01 1.51
N CYS A 234 -18.33 -18.92 1.65
CA CYS A 234 -17.63 -18.27 0.55
C CYS A 234 -16.53 -19.13 -0.10
N LEU A 235 -16.03 -20.17 0.56
CA LEU A 235 -15.03 -21.11 0.07
C LEU A 235 -15.65 -22.48 -0.19
N GLN A 236 -16.32 -22.66 -1.31
CA GLN A 236 -16.96 -23.95 -1.68
C GLN A 236 -15.99 -24.96 -2.33
N ASP A 237 -14.82 -24.51 -2.77
CA ASP A 237 -13.84 -25.37 -3.43
C ASP A 237 -12.95 -26.11 -2.40
N ILE A 238 -12.96 -27.43 -2.42
CA ILE A 238 -12.20 -28.29 -1.50
C ILE A 238 -10.69 -28.28 -1.82
N GLY A 239 -10.28 -27.84 -3.03
CA GLY A 239 -8.89 -27.85 -3.50
C GLY A 239 -8.15 -26.53 -3.31
N GLY A 240 -6.98 -26.57 -2.65
CA GLY A 240 -6.07 -25.43 -2.64
C GLY A 240 -6.42 -24.28 -1.68
N ASN A 241 -7.29 -24.49 -0.70
CA ASN A 241 -7.73 -23.47 0.27
C ASN A 241 -6.73 -23.21 1.40
N ARG A 242 -5.55 -23.84 1.40
CA ARG A 242 -4.50 -23.69 2.45
C ARG A 242 -4.01 -22.26 2.67
N ARG A 243 -4.25 -21.36 1.69
CA ARG A 243 -3.88 -19.94 1.78
C ARG A 243 -4.94 -19.09 2.47
N PHE A 244 -6.18 -19.58 2.53
CA PHE A 244 -7.30 -18.83 3.07
C PHE A 244 -7.58 -19.21 4.51
N LEU A 245 -7.69 -18.19 5.36
CA LEU A 245 -8.03 -18.33 6.78
C LEU A 245 -9.37 -17.66 7.03
N PRO A 246 -10.49 -18.40 6.98
CA PRO A 246 -11.81 -17.87 7.29
C PRO A 246 -11.94 -17.68 8.81
N ILE A 247 -12.36 -16.50 9.21
CA ILE A 247 -12.58 -16.10 10.60
C ILE A 247 -13.98 -15.53 10.75
N THR A 248 -14.77 -16.12 11.62
CA THR A 248 -16.10 -15.60 12.00
C THR A 248 -15.95 -14.57 13.10
N ILE A 249 -16.38 -13.34 12.82
CA ILE A 249 -16.38 -12.22 13.75
C ILE A 249 -17.74 -12.19 14.47
N THR A 250 -17.73 -12.09 15.79
CA THR A 250 -18.91 -11.92 16.64
C THR A 250 -19.02 -10.51 17.21
N GLY A 251 -17.91 -9.77 17.31
CA GLY A 251 -17.87 -8.40 17.79
C GLY A 251 -16.65 -7.64 17.26
N ILE A 252 -16.77 -6.31 17.16
CA ILE A 252 -15.67 -5.40 16.83
C ILE A 252 -15.66 -4.30 17.87
N ASP A 253 -14.51 -4.11 18.51
CA ASP A 253 -14.23 -2.98 19.38
C ASP A 253 -13.51 -1.89 18.59
N TYR A 254 -14.02 -0.68 18.65
CA TYR A 254 -13.48 0.49 17.94
C TYR A 254 -12.74 1.48 18.87
N HIS A 255 -12.63 1.16 20.15
CA HIS A 255 -12.04 2.05 21.17
C HIS A 255 -10.54 1.89 21.32
#